data_950b8084e07ed1d635caf4ab5fac158a
#
_entry.id   950b8084e07ed1d635caf4ab5fac158a
#
_cell.length_a   1.000
_cell.length_b   1.000
_cell.length_c   1.000
_cell.angle_alpha   90.00
_cell.angle_beta   90.00
_cell.angle_gamma   90.00
#
_symmetry.space_group_name_H-M   'P 1'
#
loop_
_entity.id
_entity.type
_entity.pdbx_description
1 polymer ?
#
loop_
_entity_poly.entity_id
_entity_poly.type
_entity_poly.pdbx_seq_one_letter_code
_entity_poly.pdbx_strand_id
1 'polypeptide(L)'
;VKFWAQEFIDALENNPKPKEKFSAIKIDENISGKILKEVKTSKKKLVLLDYDGTLVEFNENPELAVIDDELKKIIHTIINQKNTQLAIISGRDQDFLEKNFDNKKIILAAEHGQYMKFKQKKWVKISPLNRKWINNLKPVFESFTNRTPGTFIEIKKSSIAWHYRITDPELAAGRVVELNTVLSSMISDDLIII
;
A
#
# COMPACT_ATOMS: atom_id res chain seq x y z
N VAL A 1 -5.48 -40.14 -3.95
CA VAL A 1 -6.44 -39.57 -2.97
C VAL A 1 -5.92 -39.72 -1.53
N LYS A 2 -5.44 -40.92 -1.10
CA LYS A 2 -4.93 -41.13 0.27
C LYS A 2 -3.69 -40.32 0.62
N PHE A 3 -2.76 -40.16 -0.31
CA PHE A 3 -1.51 -39.39 -0.13
C PHE A 3 -1.80 -37.90 0.11
N TRP A 4 -2.64 -37.29 -0.72
CA TRP A 4 -3.02 -35.88 -0.56
C TRP A 4 -3.76 -35.58 0.74
N ALA A 5 -4.66 -36.50 1.17
CA ALA A 5 -5.37 -36.35 2.43
C ALA A 5 -4.42 -36.44 3.65
N GLN A 6 -3.38 -37.29 3.59
CA GLN A 6 -2.38 -37.35 4.64
C GLN A 6 -1.52 -36.11 4.72
N GLU A 7 -1.03 -35.60 3.58
CA GLU A 7 -0.28 -34.31 3.55
C GLU A 7 -1.11 -33.14 4.09
N PHE A 8 -2.41 -33.12 3.79
CA PHE A 8 -3.29 -32.08 4.32
C PHE A 8 -3.47 -32.19 5.83
N ILE A 9 -3.65 -33.41 6.37
CA ILE A 9 -3.74 -33.64 7.81
C ILE A 9 -2.41 -33.28 8.49
N ASP A 10 -1.28 -33.72 7.94
CA ASP A 10 0.05 -33.40 8.48
C ASP A 10 0.32 -31.89 8.48
N ALA A 11 -0.15 -31.16 7.46
CA ALA A 11 -0.06 -29.70 7.40
C ALA A 11 -0.94 -29.02 8.47
N LEU A 12 -2.11 -29.57 8.78
CA LEU A 12 -2.97 -29.05 9.85
C LEU A 12 -2.40 -29.34 11.24
N GLU A 13 -1.87 -30.54 11.46
CA GLU A 13 -1.27 -30.95 12.74
C GLU A 13 0.08 -30.26 13.02
N ASN A 14 0.89 -30.03 11.97
CA ASN A 14 2.19 -29.37 12.05
C ASN A 14 2.13 -27.86 11.83
N ASN A 15 0.92 -27.29 11.71
CA ASN A 15 0.78 -25.84 11.57
C ASN A 15 1.42 -25.17 12.81
N PRO A 16 2.53 -24.43 12.66
CA PRO A 16 3.14 -23.75 13.80
C PRO A 16 2.07 -22.87 14.42
N LYS A 17 1.81 -23.05 15.72
CA LYS A 17 0.90 -22.16 16.47
C LYS A 17 1.11 -20.75 16.00
N PRO A 18 0.07 -20.00 15.66
CA PRO A 18 0.23 -18.64 15.17
C PRO A 18 1.15 -17.93 16.15
N LYS A 19 2.32 -17.51 15.65
CA LYS A 19 3.25 -16.66 16.40
C LYS A 19 2.41 -15.60 17.05
N GLU A 20 2.60 -15.38 18.34
CA GLU A 20 1.85 -14.50 19.23
C GLU A 20 1.07 -13.43 18.46
N LYS A 21 -0.25 -13.44 18.60
CA LYS A 21 -1.08 -12.37 18.05
C LYS A 21 -0.47 -11.08 18.56
N PHE A 22 0.14 -10.29 17.69
CA PHE A 22 0.47 -8.92 18.02
C PHE A 22 -0.84 -8.28 18.48
N SER A 23 -1.05 -8.20 19.79
CA SER A 23 -2.18 -7.47 20.32
C SER A 23 -1.93 -6.01 19.95
N ALA A 24 -2.80 -5.46 19.11
CA ALA A 24 -2.73 -4.04 18.76
C ALA A 24 -2.71 -3.25 20.07
N ILE A 25 -1.65 -2.49 20.28
CA ILE A 25 -1.55 -1.62 21.46
C ILE A 25 -2.47 -0.44 21.19
N LYS A 26 -3.54 -0.32 21.97
CA LYS A 26 -4.40 0.86 21.91
C LYS A 26 -3.62 2.06 22.44
N ILE A 27 -3.51 3.09 21.63
CA ILE A 27 -2.88 4.34 22.04
C ILE A 27 -3.81 5.05 23.03
N ASP A 28 -3.43 5.01 24.30
CA ASP A 28 -4.07 5.76 25.37
C ASP A 28 -3.45 7.16 25.58
N GLU A 29 -3.97 7.94 26.50
CA GLU A 29 -3.46 9.28 26.81
C GLU A 29 -2.01 9.28 27.30
N ASN A 30 -1.57 8.23 28.01
CA ASN A 30 -0.21 8.11 28.52
C ASN A 30 0.78 7.87 27.37
N ILE A 31 0.45 6.94 26.46
CA ILE A 31 1.24 6.67 25.26
C ILE A 31 1.29 7.88 24.35
N SER A 32 0.14 8.53 24.12
CA SER A 32 0.06 9.80 23.38
C SER A 32 0.94 10.88 24.00
N GLY A 33 0.89 11.03 25.32
CA GLY A 33 1.72 12.01 26.05
C GLY A 33 3.22 11.75 25.87
N LYS A 34 3.65 10.49 25.92
CA LYS A 34 5.05 10.11 25.70
C LYS A 34 5.48 10.42 24.26
N ILE A 35 4.68 10.04 23.26
CA ILE A 35 4.96 10.32 21.84
C ILE A 35 5.07 11.83 21.63
N LEU A 36 4.13 12.62 22.12
CA LEU A 36 4.15 14.08 22.00
C LEU A 36 5.37 14.72 22.66
N LYS A 37 5.81 14.21 23.81
CA LYS A 37 7.01 14.68 24.49
C LYS A 37 8.26 14.39 23.63
N GLU A 38 8.41 13.18 23.09
CA GLU A 38 9.52 12.81 22.22
C GLU A 38 9.52 13.65 20.95
N VAL A 39 8.36 13.83 20.30
CA VAL A 39 8.24 14.68 19.11
C VAL A 39 8.62 16.13 19.41
N LYS A 40 8.23 16.69 20.57
CA LYS A 40 8.56 18.07 20.96
C LYS A 40 10.05 18.27 21.25
N THR A 41 10.69 17.29 21.86
CA THR A 41 12.11 17.39 22.27
C THR A 41 13.09 16.98 21.16
N SER A 42 12.63 16.31 20.13
CA SER A 42 13.48 15.85 19.01
C SER A 42 14.07 17.02 18.23
N LYS A 43 15.39 16.99 18.04
CA LYS A 43 16.13 18.02 17.27
C LYS A 43 15.80 17.99 15.77
N LYS A 44 15.51 16.81 15.23
CA LYS A 44 15.10 16.60 13.83
C LYS A 44 13.91 15.67 13.80
N LYS A 45 12.95 15.92 12.91
CA LYS A 45 11.74 15.13 12.77
C LYS A 45 11.58 14.71 11.32
N LEU A 46 11.26 13.43 11.12
CA LEU A 46 10.79 12.90 9.84
C LEU A 46 9.36 12.37 10.05
N VAL A 47 8.43 12.96 9.32
CA VAL A 47 7.02 12.55 9.33
C VAL A 47 6.78 11.81 8.03
N LEU A 48 6.38 10.55 8.14
CA LEU A 48 6.00 9.69 7.02
C LEU A 48 4.49 9.49 7.07
N LEU A 49 3.78 9.87 6.03
CA LEU A 49 2.33 9.75 5.94
C LEU A 49 1.96 8.92 4.72
N ASP A 50 1.16 7.89 4.94
CA ASP A 50 0.44 7.23 3.88
C ASP A 50 -0.74 8.10 3.43
N TYR A 51 -1.29 7.84 2.23
CA TYR A 51 -2.32 8.66 1.62
C TYR A 51 -3.71 8.06 1.81
N ASP A 52 -3.98 6.95 1.14
CA ASP A 52 -5.32 6.34 1.09
C ASP A 52 -5.65 5.62 2.40
N GLY A 53 -6.71 6.03 3.08
CA GLY A 53 -7.10 5.50 4.39
C GLY A 53 -6.35 6.11 5.57
N THR A 54 -5.37 7.01 5.33
CA THR A 54 -4.63 7.75 6.36
C THR A 54 -4.88 9.25 6.28
N LEU A 55 -4.58 9.87 5.15
CA LEU A 55 -4.83 11.31 4.93
C LEU A 55 -6.21 11.59 4.36
N VAL A 56 -6.72 10.70 3.55
CA VAL A 56 -8.06 10.77 2.97
C VAL A 56 -8.78 9.45 3.17
N GLU A 57 -10.09 9.51 3.32
CA GLU A 57 -10.91 8.32 3.37
C GLU A 57 -10.89 7.59 2.02
N PHE A 58 -11.10 6.28 2.07
CA PHE A 58 -11.25 5.50 0.87
C PHE A 58 -12.48 5.93 0.09
N ASN A 59 -12.32 6.14 -1.22
CA ASN A 59 -13.42 6.44 -2.14
C ASN A 59 -13.55 5.32 -3.17
N GLU A 60 -14.78 5.01 -3.58
CA GLU A 60 -15.05 4.03 -4.66
C GLU A 60 -14.41 4.46 -5.97
N ASN A 61 -14.42 5.78 -6.24
CA ASN A 61 -13.64 6.36 -7.32
C ASN A 61 -12.34 6.95 -6.76
N PRO A 62 -11.18 6.31 -7.01
CA PRO A 62 -9.90 6.77 -6.51
C PRO A 62 -9.53 8.20 -6.87
N GLU A 63 -10.00 8.72 -8.00
CA GLU A 63 -9.71 10.09 -8.45
C GLU A 63 -10.40 11.16 -7.59
N LEU A 64 -11.49 10.80 -6.90
CA LEU A 64 -12.22 11.70 -6.01
C LEU A 64 -11.63 11.76 -4.59
N ALA A 65 -10.72 10.86 -4.25
CA ALA A 65 -10.02 10.89 -2.97
C ALA A 65 -8.91 11.96 -2.99
N VAL A 66 -9.30 13.22 -2.93
CA VAL A 66 -8.39 14.38 -2.95
C VAL A 66 -8.33 15.07 -1.59
N ILE A 67 -7.20 15.74 -1.31
CA ILE A 67 -7.00 16.47 -0.07
C ILE A 67 -7.91 17.73 -0.03
N ASP A 68 -8.56 17.94 1.10
CA ASP A 68 -9.36 19.12 1.37
C ASP A 68 -8.49 20.30 1.88
N ASP A 69 -9.13 21.43 2.09
CA ASP A 69 -8.44 22.65 2.53
C ASP A 69 -8.00 22.59 4.00
N GLU A 70 -8.63 21.79 4.84
CA GLU A 70 -8.23 21.58 6.23
C GLU A 70 -6.93 20.77 6.27
N LEU A 71 -6.89 19.67 5.54
CA LEU A 71 -5.69 18.83 5.44
C LEU A 71 -4.52 19.61 4.79
N LYS A 72 -4.77 20.45 3.77
CA LYS A 72 -3.75 21.34 3.19
C LYS A 72 -3.15 22.27 4.25
N LYS A 73 -3.96 22.84 5.15
CA LYS A 73 -3.48 23.70 6.25
C LYS A 73 -2.62 22.92 7.24
N ILE A 74 -3.03 21.69 7.59
CA ILE A 74 -2.24 20.81 8.46
C ILE A 74 -0.88 20.51 7.84
N ILE A 75 -0.86 20.07 6.59
CA ILE A 75 0.37 19.79 5.84
C ILE A 75 1.26 21.03 5.78
N HIS A 76 0.68 22.19 5.48
CA HIS A 76 1.41 23.46 5.46
C HIS A 76 2.03 23.79 6.83
N THR A 77 1.32 23.51 7.90
CA THR A 77 1.84 23.70 9.27
C THR A 77 3.04 22.79 9.53
N ILE A 78 2.96 21.51 9.15
CA ILE A 78 4.03 20.52 9.35
C ILE A 78 5.30 20.92 8.58
N ILE A 79 5.17 21.26 7.29
CA ILE A 79 6.34 21.58 6.44
C ILE A 79 7.03 22.90 6.79
N ASN A 80 6.35 23.77 7.55
CA ASN A 80 6.92 25.03 8.03
C ASN A 80 7.51 24.92 9.43
N GLN A 81 7.37 23.77 10.11
CA GLN A 81 8.05 23.54 11.38
C GLN A 81 9.56 23.39 11.18
N LYS A 82 10.32 24.07 12.04
CA LYS A 82 11.77 24.00 12.03
C LYS A 82 12.26 22.55 12.24
N ASN A 83 13.25 22.16 11.44
CA ASN A 83 13.87 20.82 11.52
C ASN A 83 12.89 19.65 11.29
N THR A 84 11.80 19.89 10.58
CA THR A 84 10.81 18.86 10.23
C THR A 84 10.86 18.59 8.72
N GLN A 85 10.91 17.32 8.36
CA GLN A 85 10.79 16.84 6.99
C GLN A 85 9.52 15.99 6.88
N LEU A 86 8.72 16.28 5.85
CA LEU A 86 7.53 15.49 5.52
C LEU A 86 7.79 14.65 4.27
N ALA A 87 7.37 13.39 4.31
CA ALA A 87 7.29 12.51 3.16
C ALA A 87 5.89 11.91 3.06
N ILE A 88 5.34 11.91 1.84
CA ILE A 88 4.10 11.22 1.50
C ILE A 88 4.46 9.95 0.75
N ILE A 89 3.96 8.80 1.22
CA ILE A 89 4.21 7.48 0.65
C ILE A 89 2.86 6.92 0.20
N SER A 90 2.72 6.54 -1.07
CA SER A 90 1.44 6.07 -1.59
C SER A 90 1.61 5.06 -2.72
N GLY A 91 0.59 4.23 -2.91
CA GLY A 91 0.40 3.41 -4.11
C GLY A 91 0.01 4.22 -5.35
N ARG A 92 -0.36 5.50 -5.18
CA ARG A 92 -0.71 6.42 -6.28
C ARG A 92 0.49 6.69 -7.17
N ASP A 93 0.22 7.05 -8.42
CA ASP A 93 1.25 7.40 -9.38
C ASP A 93 1.86 8.80 -9.13
N GLN A 94 2.87 9.11 -9.92
CA GLN A 94 3.62 10.36 -9.82
C GLN A 94 2.75 11.59 -10.11
N ASP A 95 1.89 11.51 -11.14
CA ASP A 95 1.08 12.63 -11.61
C ASP A 95 0.00 12.99 -10.58
N PHE A 96 -0.60 11.99 -9.96
CA PHE A 96 -1.56 12.17 -8.87
C PHE A 96 -0.91 12.87 -7.67
N LEU A 97 0.26 12.39 -7.25
CA LEU A 97 0.96 12.97 -6.10
C LEU A 97 1.42 14.40 -6.39
N GLU A 98 1.92 14.70 -7.59
CA GLU A 98 2.30 16.05 -7.95
C GLU A 98 1.12 17.02 -7.97
N LYS A 99 -0.02 16.59 -8.51
CA LYS A 99 -1.24 17.39 -8.55
C LYS A 99 -1.75 17.76 -7.15
N ASN A 100 -1.67 16.83 -6.19
CA ASN A 100 -2.19 17.02 -4.84
C ASN A 100 -1.17 17.67 -3.88
N PHE A 101 0.13 17.48 -4.12
CA PHE A 101 1.21 17.93 -3.24
C PHE A 101 2.22 18.82 -3.98
N ASP A 102 1.76 19.87 -4.65
CA ASP A 102 2.66 20.84 -5.32
C ASP A 102 3.41 21.71 -4.30
N ASN A 103 4.17 21.08 -3.42
CA ASN A 103 5.04 21.78 -2.48
C ASN A 103 6.46 21.21 -2.49
N LYS A 104 7.39 22.09 -2.86
CA LYS A 104 8.81 21.77 -3.02
C LYS A 104 9.52 21.31 -1.73
N LYS A 105 8.87 21.38 -0.58
CA LYS A 105 9.42 20.92 0.72
C LYS A 105 9.06 19.48 1.02
N ILE A 106 8.07 18.88 0.32
CA ILE A 106 7.59 17.52 0.57
C ILE A 106 8.44 16.54 -0.24
N ILE A 107 8.77 15.41 0.38
CA ILE A 107 9.28 14.23 -0.33
C ILE A 107 8.07 13.41 -0.77
N LEU A 108 8.03 13.00 -2.03
CA LEU A 108 6.97 12.14 -2.57
C LEU A 108 7.55 10.77 -2.92
N ALA A 109 6.86 9.71 -2.49
CA ALA A 109 7.15 8.32 -2.84
C ALA A 109 5.90 7.73 -3.50
N ALA A 110 5.96 7.56 -4.82
CA ALA A 110 4.89 7.03 -5.65
C ALA A 110 5.07 5.53 -5.91
N GLU A 111 3.95 4.86 -6.23
CA GLU A 111 3.90 3.42 -6.53
C GLU A 111 4.67 2.61 -5.47
N HIS A 112 4.28 2.80 -4.19
CA HIS A 112 4.88 2.12 -3.02
C HIS A 112 6.40 2.34 -2.87
N GLY A 113 6.90 3.50 -3.30
CA GLY A 113 8.32 3.86 -3.20
C GLY A 113 9.16 3.51 -4.43
N GLN A 114 8.56 2.97 -5.48
CA GLN A 114 9.27 2.69 -6.75
C GLN A 114 9.83 3.96 -7.38
N TYR A 115 9.12 5.08 -7.22
CA TYR A 115 9.56 6.39 -7.67
C TYR A 115 9.61 7.34 -6.48
N MET A 116 10.70 8.07 -6.35
CA MET A 116 10.86 9.08 -5.30
C MET A 116 11.20 10.45 -5.89
N LYS A 117 10.60 11.49 -5.32
CA LYS A 117 10.89 12.88 -5.64
C LYS A 117 11.35 13.59 -4.36
N PHE A 118 12.62 13.93 -4.32
CA PHE A 118 13.22 14.65 -3.19
C PHE A 118 13.10 16.16 -3.39
N LYS A 119 12.18 16.79 -2.70
CA LYS A 119 11.99 18.25 -2.73
C LYS A 119 11.85 18.77 -4.19
N GLN A 120 12.74 19.67 -4.61
CA GLN A 120 12.73 20.30 -5.93
C GLN A 120 13.38 19.45 -7.04
N LYS A 121 13.79 18.22 -6.74
CA LYS A 121 14.46 17.36 -7.71
C LYS A 121 13.45 16.68 -8.64
N LYS A 122 13.95 16.14 -9.74
CA LYS A 122 13.17 15.27 -10.62
C LYS A 122 12.87 13.94 -9.93
N TRP A 123 11.85 13.26 -10.38
CA TRP A 123 11.57 11.89 -9.99
C TRP A 123 12.76 10.98 -10.27
N VAL A 124 13.10 10.17 -9.29
CA VAL A 124 14.14 9.15 -9.39
C VAL A 124 13.45 7.79 -9.27
N LYS A 125 13.76 6.90 -10.18
CA LYS A 125 13.35 5.51 -10.12
C LYS A 125 14.32 4.75 -9.21
N ILE A 126 13.81 4.09 -8.18
CA ILE A 126 14.63 3.48 -7.13
C ILE A 126 15.21 2.14 -7.58
N SER A 127 14.43 1.33 -8.31
CA SER A 127 14.87 0.03 -8.78
C SER A 127 14.63 -0.12 -10.29
N PRO A 128 15.51 -0.78 -11.03
CA PRO A 128 15.23 -1.12 -12.41
C PRO A 128 14.02 -2.06 -12.47
N LEU A 129 13.02 -1.69 -13.28
CA LEU A 129 11.83 -2.51 -13.49
C LEU A 129 11.99 -3.33 -14.75
N ASN A 130 12.06 -4.64 -14.58
CA ASN A 130 11.80 -5.55 -15.68
C ASN A 130 10.28 -5.76 -15.75
N ARG A 131 9.63 -5.20 -16.77
CA ARG A 131 8.15 -5.30 -16.91
C ARG A 131 7.68 -6.59 -17.59
N LYS A 132 8.59 -7.50 -17.93
CA LYS A 132 8.21 -8.76 -18.60
C LYS A 132 7.24 -9.60 -17.77
N TRP A 133 7.36 -9.54 -16.45
CA TRP A 133 6.45 -10.23 -15.54
C TRP A 133 4.99 -9.78 -15.66
N ILE A 134 4.72 -8.51 -16.01
CA ILE A 134 3.37 -8.00 -16.23
C ILE A 134 2.67 -8.78 -17.35
N ASN A 135 3.38 -9.02 -18.45
CA ASN A 135 2.84 -9.78 -19.58
C ASN A 135 2.53 -11.24 -19.22
N ASN A 136 3.29 -11.82 -18.30
CA ASN A 136 3.07 -13.18 -17.81
C ASN A 136 1.88 -13.27 -16.85
N LEU A 137 1.71 -12.28 -15.97
CA LEU A 137 0.66 -12.29 -14.95
C LEU A 137 -0.66 -11.70 -15.44
N LYS A 138 -0.64 -10.79 -16.41
CA LYS A 138 -1.84 -10.13 -16.93
C LYS A 138 -2.95 -11.12 -17.34
N PRO A 139 -2.68 -12.22 -18.08
CA PRO A 139 -3.72 -13.20 -18.44
C PRO A 139 -4.38 -13.87 -17.22
N VAL A 140 -3.63 -14.06 -16.11
CA VAL A 140 -4.16 -14.60 -14.87
C VAL A 140 -5.17 -13.63 -14.28
N PHE A 141 -4.79 -12.36 -14.13
CA PHE A 141 -5.67 -11.31 -13.62
C PHE A 141 -6.92 -11.15 -14.50
N GLU A 142 -6.78 -11.17 -15.82
CA GLU A 142 -7.90 -11.12 -16.77
C GLU A 142 -8.86 -12.30 -16.57
N SER A 143 -8.33 -13.52 -16.40
CA SER A 143 -9.14 -14.70 -16.13
C SER A 143 -9.93 -14.58 -14.83
N PHE A 144 -9.34 -14.02 -13.76
CA PHE A 144 -10.03 -13.80 -12.51
C PHE A 144 -11.09 -12.69 -12.62
N THR A 145 -10.78 -11.60 -13.31
CA THR A 145 -11.72 -10.50 -13.56
C THR A 145 -12.95 -10.97 -14.34
N ASN A 146 -12.75 -11.76 -15.39
CA ASN A 146 -13.85 -12.29 -16.20
C ASN A 146 -14.81 -13.21 -15.41
N ARG A 147 -14.33 -13.84 -14.33
CA ARG A 147 -15.11 -14.76 -13.50
C ARG A 147 -15.65 -14.11 -12.22
N THR A 148 -15.34 -12.84 -11.99
CA THR A 148 -15.69 -12.15 -10.74
C THR A 148 -16.31 -10.80 -11.05
N PRO A 149 -17.64 -10.71 -11.15
CA PRO A 149 -18.35 -9.46 -11.42
C PRO A 149 -18.01 -8.37 -10.40
N GLY A 150 -17.85 -7.14 -10.84
CA GLY A 150 -17.50 -6.01 -9.99
C GLY A 150 -16.00 -5.84 -9.79
N THR A 151 -15.14 -6.65 -10.46
CA THR A 151 -13.70 -6.49 -10.42
C THR A 151 -13.15 -5.82 -11.66
N PHE A 152 -11.99 -5.17 -11.51
CA PHE A 152 -11.21 -4.64 -12.64
C PHE A 152 -9.72 -4.66 -12.34
N ILE A 153 -8.92 -4.58 -13.41
CA ILE A 153 -7.45 -4.59 -13.34
C ILE A 153 -6.95 -3.17 -13.58
N GLU A 154 -6.06 -2.71 -12.73
CA GLU A 154 -5.27 -1.50 -12.94
C GLU A 154 -3.82 -1.88 -13.14
N ILE A 155 -3.26 -1.57 -14.32
CA ILE A 155 -1.85 -1.81 -14.64
C ILE A 155 -1.10 -0.49 -14.51
N LYS A 156 -0.26 -0.39 -13.48
CA LYS A 156 0.64 0.75 -13.26
C LYS A 156 2.00 0.54 -13.89
N LYS A 157 2.91 1.49 -13.72
CA LYS A 157 4.27 1.39 -14.24
C LYS A 157 5.07 0.26 -13.56
N SER A 158 4.78 -0.02 -12.28
CA SER A 158 5.52 -0.96 -11.43
C SER A 158 4.68 -2.06 -10.79
N SER A 159 3.38 -2.04 -10.95
CA SER A 159 2.48 -2.99 -10.30
C SER A 159 1.25 -3.32 -11.14
N ILE A 160 0.59 -4.42 -10.78
CA ILE A 160 -0.77 -4.76 -11.20
C ILE A 160 -1.62 -4.76 -9.93
N ALA A 161 -2.71 -4.02 -9.93
CA ALA A 161 -3.70 -4.06 -8.88
C ALA A 161 -4.99 -4.70 -9.40
N TRP A 162 -5.56 -5.60 -8.61
CA TRP A 162 -6.85 -6.20 -8.86
C TRP A 162 -7.86 -5.62 -7.86
N HIS A 163 -8.77 -4.82 -8.38
CA HIS A 163 -9.76 -4.14 -7.57
C HIS A 163 -11.02 -5.00 -7.46
N TYR A 164 -11.45 -5.29 -6.23
CA TYR A 164 -12.60 -6.14 -5.92
C TYR A 164 -13.58 -5.53 -4.92
N ARG A 165 -13.42 -4.23 -4.61
CA ARG A 165 -14.21 -3.55 -3.56
C ARG A 165 -15.70 -3.54 -3.83
N ILE A 166 -16.12 -3.53 -5.12
CA ILE A 166 -17.54 -3.49 -5.52
C ILE A 166 -18.12 -4.90 -5.69
N THR A 167 -17.31 -5.93 -5.48
CA THR A 167 -17.70 -7.34 -5.57
C THR A 167 -18.40 -7.78 -4.28
N ASP A 168 -19.28 -8.79 -4.38
CA ASP A 168 -19.82 -9.47 -3.19
C ASP A 168 -18.68 -9.91 -2.25
N PRO A 169 -18.75 -9.61 -0.94
CA PRO A 169 -17.65 -9.84 -0.03
C PRO A 169 -17.22 -11.30 0.13
N GLU A 170 -18.17 -12.25 0.10
CA GLU A 170 -17.87 -13.67 0.24
C GLU A 170 -17.18 -14.20 -1.02
N LEU A 171 -17.71 -13.81 -2.20
CA LEU A 171 -17.11 -14.15 -3.48
C LEU A 171 -15.69 -13.54 -3.57
N ALA A 172 -15.52 -12.28 -3.18
CA ALA A 172 -14.24 -11.59 -3.20
C ALA A 172 -13.21 -12.31 -2.31
N ALA A 173 -13.58 -12.67 -1.09
CA ALA A 173 -12.68 -13.36 -0.15
C ALA A 173 -12.17 -14.69 -0.73
N GLY A 174 -13.05 -15.51 -1.30
CA GLY A 174 -12.67 -16.76 -1.95
C GLY A 174 -11.75 -16.53 -3.16
N ARG A 175 -12.06 -15.55 -4.00
CA ARG A 175 -11.26 -15.23 -5.19
C ARG A 175 -9.89 -14.65 -4.87
N VAL A 176 -9.76 -13.87 -3.81
CA VAL A 176 -8.47 -13.37 -3.33
C VAL A 176 -7.56 -14.51 -2.91
N VAL A 177 -8.07 -15.49 -2.17
CA VAL A 177 -7.29 -16.67 -1.76
C VAL A 177 -6.84 -17.48 -2.98
N GLU A 178 -7.75 -17.74 -3.94
CA GLU A 178 -7.42 -18.46 -5.18
C GLU A 178 -6.34 -17.70 -5.99
N LEU A 179 -6.52 -16.39 -6.20
CA LEU A 179 -5.60 -15.56 -6.95
C LEU A 179 -4.21 -15.55 -6.28
N ASN A 180 -4.15 -15.34 -4.98
CA ASN A 180 -2.90 -15.36 -4.23
C ASN A 180 -2.17 -16.71 -4.35
N THR A 181 -2.90 -17.81 -4.32
CA THR A 181 -2.32 -19.15 -4.50
C THR A 181 -1.69 -19.31 -5.87
N VAL A 182 -2.40 -18.90 -6.93
CA VAL A 182 -1.89 -18.95 -8.30
C VAL A 182 -0.69 -18.04 -8.47
N LEU A 183 -0.78 -16.77 -8.02
CA LEU A 183 0.31 -15.82 -8.12
C LEU A 183 1.56 -16.31 -7.38
N SER A 184 1.41 -16.84 -6.17
CA SER A 184 2.53 -17.35 -5.37
C SER A 184 3.30 -18.48 -6.07
N SER A 185 2.65 -19.23 -6.97
CA SER A 185 3.31 -20.26 -7.77
C SER A 185 4.02 -19.72 -9.04
N MET A 186 3.75 -18.48 -9.42
CA MET A 186 4.22 -17.87 -10.67
C MET A 186 5.22 -16.73 -10.48
N ILE A 187 5.25 -16.13 -9.31
CA ILE A 187 6.16 -15.00 -9.02
C ILE A 187 7.54 -15.51 -8.64
N SER A 188 8.56 -14.74 -9.03
CA SER A 188 9.93 -14.89 -8.55
C SER A 188 10.17 -14.08 -7.28
N ASP A 189 11.30 -14.31 -6.63
CA ASP A 189 11.72 -13.62 -5.39
C ASP A 189 11.80 -12.09 -5.53
N ASP A 190 11.84 -11.58 -6.78
CA ASP A 190 11.88 -10.15 -7.07
C ASP A 190 10.48 -9.48 -7.03
N LEU A 191 9.41 -10.25 -6.87
CA LEU A 191 8.03 -9.76 -6.86
C LEU A 191 7.37 -10.02 -5.49
N ILE A 192 6.58 -9.07 -5.05
CA ILE A 192 5.86 -9.14 -3.77
C ILE A 192 4.36 -9.00 -4.04
N ILE A 193 3.56 -9.86 -3.42
CA ILE A 193 2.10 -9.72 -3.32
C ILE A 193 1.81 -8.93 -2.04
N ILE A 194 1.03 -7.86 -2.17
CA ILE A 194 0.64 -6.99 -1.07
C ILE A 194 -0.87 -7.07 -0.87
#